data_3c8df79addf0174034e2238e87ce4b66
#
_entry.id   3c8df79addf0174034e2238e87ce4b66
#
_cell.length_a   1.000
_cell.length_b   1.000
_cell.length_c   1.000
_cell.angle_alpha   90.00
_cell.angle_beta   90.00
_cell.angle_gamma   90.00
#
_symmetry.space_group_name_H-M   'P 1'
#
loop_
_entity.id
_entity.type
_entity.pdbx_description
1 polymer ?
#
loop_
_entity_poly.entity_id
_entity_poly.type
_entity_poly.pdbx_seq_one_letter_code
_entity_poly.pdbx_strand_id
1 'polypeptide(L)'
;MTSWNQLQSADSVRNLFPTSYFPPISYLALARQYAGITIDGCEHYIKQTVRNRADILSANGVLSLVVPVLRNKEARLSSQDVLIDYKTLWQRNHLRAIRSAYGKTAYFDYYFPEIENIIMSSPEKLIELNTRITTWVFDKMNLKIELTKTKEYIAEIENDFRNIFSKRNK
;
A
#
# COMPACT_ATOMS: atom_id res chain seq x y z
N MET A 1 13.39 -8.58 -11.59
CA MET A 1 13.79 -8.16 -10.22
C MET A 1 13.72 -6.65 -10.18
N THR A 2 12.61 -6.11 -9.70
CA THR A 2 12.43 -4.67 -9.53
C THR A 2 13.30 -4.23 -8.35
N SER A 3 14.24 -3.33 -8.57
CA SER A 3 15.16 -2.86 -7.53
C SER A 3 14.46 -1.87 -6.59
N TRP A 4 13.60 -2.39 -5.72
CA TRP A 4 12.92 -1.65 -4.64
C TRP A 4 13.87 -0.78 -3.78
N ASN A 5 15.17 -1.09 -3.79
CA ASN A 5 16.17 -0.40 -2.97
C ASN A 5 16.73 0.89 -3.61
N GLN A 6 16.25 1.32 -4.78
CA GLN A 6 16.69 2.59 -5.33
C GLN A 6 16.00 3.75 -4.59
N LEU A 7 16.81 4.42 -3.76
CA LEU A 7 16.43 5.66 -3.08
C LEU A 7 16.69 6.84 -4.03
N GLN A 8 15.69 7.69 -4.25
CA GLN A 8 15.81 8.87 -5.09
C GLN A 8 15.95 10.14 -4.25
N SER A 9 16.83 11.06 -4.69
CA SER A 9 16.89 12.43 -4.19
C SER A 9 15.71 13.25 -4.71
N ALA A 10 15.35 14.34 -4.03
CA ALA A 10 14.21 15.19 -4.38
C ALA A 10 14.23 15.65 -5.86
N ASP A 11 15.40 15.99 -6.38
CA ASP A 11 15.56 16.48 -7.77
C ASP A 11 15.24 15.44 -8.85
N SER A 12 15.30 14.14 -8.53
CA SER A 12 15.00 13.03 -9.45
C SER A 12 13.56 12.53 -9.38
N VAL A 13 12.81 12.91 -8.35
CA VAL A 13 11.42 12.49 -8.17
C VAL A 13 10.51 13.27 -9.12
N ARG A 14 9.62 12.55 -9.80
CA ARG A 14 8.63 13.13 -10.73
C ARG A 14 7.20 12.93 -10.31
N ASN A 15 6.86 11.75 -9.81
CA ASN A 15 5.50 11.34 -9.51
C ASN A 15 5.46 10.76 -8.10
N LEU A 16 4.93 11.50 -7.15
CA LEU A 16 4.97 11.18 -5.73
C LEU A 16 3.65 10.56 -5.26
N PHE A 17 3.73 9.33 -4.79
CA PHE A 17 2.59 8.54 -4.35
C PHE A 17 2.69 8.16 -2.87
N PRO A 18 1.56 8.01 -2.16
CA PRO A 18 1.58 7.44 -0.82
C PRO A 18 1.85 5.95 -0.88
N THR A 19 2.41 5.38 0.18
CA THR A 19 2.38 3.92 0.37
C THR A 19 0.93 3.43 0.50
N SER A 20 0.59 2.25 -0.04
CA SER A 20 -0.80 1.77 -0.06
C SER A 20 -0.92 0.29 0.29
N TYR A 21 -1.80 -0.01 1.24
CA TYR A 21 -2.24 -1.36 1.55
C TYR A 21 -3.34 -1.77 0.56
N PHE A 22 -3.05 -2.68 -0.37
CA PHE A 22 -3.90 -3.00 -1.53
C PHE A 22 -4.35 -1.74 -2.27
N PRO A 23 -3.51 -1.21 -3.20
CA PRO A 23 -3.81 0.02 -3.91
C PRO A 23 -5.15 -0.06 -4.63
N PRO A 24 -6.02 0.96 -4.47
CA PRO A 24 -7.32 0.99 -5.14
C PRO A 24 -7.15 1.14 -6.66
N ILE A 25 -8.19 0.81 -7.43
CA ILE A 25 -8.17 0.88 -8.90
C ILE A 25 -7.78 2.29 -9.40
N SER A 26 -8.25 3.34 -8.72
CA SER A 26 -7.87 4.73 -9.06
C SER A 26 -6.37 5.00 -8.90
N TYR A 27 -5.73 4.40 -7.90
CA TYR A 27 -4.28 4.46 -7.72
C TYR A 27 -3.55 3.79 -8.90
N LEU A 28 -4.00 2.59 -9.27
CA LEU A 28 -3.40 1.82 -10.37
C LEU A 28 -3.62 2.50 -11.73
N ALA A 29 -4.81 3.06 -11.96
CA ALA A 29 -5.14 3.80 -13.17
C ALA A 29 -4.28 5.06 -13.32
N LEU A 30 -3.99 5.75 -12.21
CA LEU A 30 -3.11 6.91 -12.22
C LEU A 30 -1.65 6.51 -12.39
N ALA A 31 -1.18 5.51 -11.64
CA ALA A 31 0.19 5.01 -11.74
C ALA A 31 0.54 4.51 -13.15
N ARG A 32 -0.42 3.91 -13.87
CA ARG A 32 -0.24 3.43 -15.25
C ARG A 32 0.09 4.53 -16.25
N GLN A 33 -0.20 5.79 -15.94
CA GLN A 33 0.12 6.92 -16.83
C GLN A 33 1.60 7.27 -16.83
N TYR A 34 2.38 6.70 -15.92
CA TYR A 34 3.79 6.99 -15.72
C TYR A 34 4.64 5.73 -15.86
N ALA A 35 5.87 5.90 -16.38
CA ALA A 35 6.85 4.81 -16.47
C ALA A 35 7.43 4.45 -15.08
N GLY A 36 7.39 5.39 -14.13
CA GLY A 36 7.88 5.22 -12.76
C GLY A 36 7.08 6.06 -11.77
N ILE A 37 6.93 5.53 -10.57
CA ILE A 37 6.37 6.25 -9.42
C ILE A 37 7.31 6.16 -8.23
N THR A 38 7.31 7.19 -7.40
CA THR A 38 8.10 7.24 -6.18
C THR A 38 7.18 7.21 -4.97
N ILE A 39 7.38 6.26 -4.07
CA ILE A 39 6.65 6.19 -2.80
C ILE A 39 7.28 7.14 -1.80
N ASP A 40 6.48 8.04 -1.23
CA ASP A 40 6.96 8.89 -0.15
C ASP A 40 7.03 8.13 1.17
N GLY A 41 8.23 7.68 1.51
CA GLY A 41 8.50 7.06 2.81
C GLY A 41 8.68 8.10 3.94
N CYS A 42 9.03 9.33 3.59
CA CYS A 42 9.37 10.40 4.55
C CYS A 42 8.18 11.30 4.91
N GLU A 43 7.02 11.14 4.24
CA GLU A 43 5.80 11.86 4.60
C GLU A 43 5.31 11.54 6.02
N HIS A 44 4.56 12.45 6.61
CA HIS A 44 3.89 12.17 7.89
C HIS A 44 2.79 11.12 7.72
N TYR A 45 2.88 10.06 8.52
CA TYR A 45 1.89 8.99 8.48
C TYR A 45 0.50 9.46 8.89
N ILE A 46 -0.49 9.22 8.04
CA ILE A 46 -1.91 9.51 8.28
C ILE A 46 -2.67 8.20 8.44
N LYS A 47 -3.23 7.98 9.63
CA LYS A 47 -4.05 6.80 9.95
C LYS A 47 -5.36 6.77 9.16
N GLN A 48 -5.92 5.57 8.97
CA GLN A 48 -7.22 5.34 8.33
C GLN A 48 -7.29 5.88 6.89
N THR A 49 -6.18 5.87 6.20
CA THR A 49 -6.06 6.18 4.78
C THR A 49 -5.63 4.93 4.01
N VAL A 50 -5.44 5.04 2.72
CA VAL A 50 -4.93 3.94 1.87
C VAL A 50 -3.63 3.34 2.39
N ARG A 51 -2.89 4.04 3.27
CA ARG A 51 -1.61 3.58 3.83
C ARG A 51 -1.75 2.32 4.67
N ASN A 52 -2.83 2.21 5.47
CA ASN A 52 -3.06 1.04 6.32
C ASN A 52 -4.46 0.45 6.17
N ARG A 53 -5.26 0.89 5.20
CA ARG A 53 -6.64 0.48 5.01
C ARG A 53 -6.92 0.19 3.54
N ALA A 54 -7.61 -0.92 3.31
CA ALA A 54 -8.23 -1.24 2.03
C ALA A 54 -9.71 -1.57 2.24
N ASP A 55 -10.56 -1.13 1.32
CA ASP A 55 -11.98 -1.47 1.32
C ASP A 55 -12.23 -2.55 0.28
N ILE A 56 -12.88 -3.64 0.68
CA ILE A 56 -13.32 -4.72 -0.19
C ILE A 56 -14.83 -4.79 -0.24
N LEU A 57 -15.39 -5.29 -1.33
CA LEU A 57 -16.81 -5.53 -1.47
C LEU A 57 -17.14 -6.94 -0.96
N SER A 58 -17.90 -7.01 0.11
CA SER A 58 -18.43 -8.27 0.66
C SER A 58 -19.92 -8.44 0.33
N ALA A 59 -20.49 -9.60 0.63
CA ALA A 59 -21.92 -9.86 0.48
C ALA A 59 -22.82 -8.87 1.27
N ASN A 60 -22.30 -8.33 2.37
CA ASN A 60 -23.00 -7.39 3.26
C ASN A 60 -22.62 -5.92 3.01
N GLY A 61 -21.97 -5.62 1.87
CA GLY A 61 -21.51 -4.29 1.54
C GLY A 61 -20.00 -4.10 1.73
N VAL A 62 -19.58 -2.83 1.82
CA VAL A 62 -18.16 -2.48 1.94
C VAL A 62 -17.59 -2.90 3.29
N LEU A 63 -16.54 -3.71 3.25
CA LEU A 63 -15.78 -4.14 4.42
C LEU A 63 -14.38 -3.52 4.38
N SER A 64 -13.99 -2.86 5.46
CA SER A 64 -12.66 -2.26 5.59
C SER A 64 -11.67 -3.22 6.25
N LEU A 65 -10.59 -3.50 5.55
CA LEU A 65 -9.44 -4.23 6.07
C LEU A 65 -8.43 -3.21 6.58
N VAL A 66 -8.16 -3.21 7.88
CA VAL A 66 -7.24 -2.25 8.50
C VAL A 66 -6.07 -2.97 9.13
N VAL A 67 -4.85 -2.66 8.66
CA VAL A 67 -3.62 -3.14 9.28
C VAL A 67 -3.40 -2.34 10.57
N PRO A 68 -3.39 -2.99 11.75
CA PRO A 68 -3.10 -2.31 12.99
C PRO A 68 -1.63 -1.90 13.07
N VAL A 69 -1.39 -0.72 13.62
CA VAL A 69 -0.03 -0.18 13.77
C VAL A 69 0.23 0.19 15.22
N LEU A 70 1.48 0.05 15.65
CA LEU A 70 1.88 0.42 17.00
C LEU A 70 1.63 1.91 17.24
N ARG A 71 1.15 2.24 18.43
CA ARG A 71 1.02 3.64 18.86
C ARG A 71 2.41 4.20 19.09
N ASN A 72 2.78 5.21 18.32
CA ASN A 72 3.93 6.04 18.65
C ASN A 72 3.47 7.27 19.42
N LYS A 73 4.24 7.66 20.44
CA LYS A 73 4.03 8.89 21.23
C LYS A 73 4.54 10.13 20.48
N GLU A 74 5.35 9.95 19.46
CA GLU A 74 5.86 11.04 18.64
C GLU A 74 4.74 11.66 17.80
N ALA A 75 4.64 12.98 17.81
CA ALA A 75 3.59 13.72 17.13
C ALA A 75 3.66 13.62 15.59
N ARG A 76 4.82 13.23 15.04
CA ARG A 76 5.08 13.20 13.58
C ARG A 76 5.91 11.99 13.20
N LEU A 77 5.27 10.82 13.12
CA LEU A 77 5.93 9.60 12.66
C LEU A 77 6.02 9.61 11.12
N SER A 78 7.19 9.31 10.59
CA SER A 78 7.41 9.10 9.17
C SER A 78 6.75 7.79 8.71
N SER A 79 6.18 7.76 7.51
CA SER A 79 5.52 6.56 6.96
C SER A 79 6.46 5.35 6.87
N GLN A 80 7.76 5.57 6.67
CA GLN A 80 8.76 4.50 6.63
C GLN A 80 9.07 3.87 7.99
N ASP A 81 8.70 4.52 9.10
CA ASP A 81 9.01 4.08 10.46
C ASP A 81 7.77 3.52 11.20
N VAL A 82 6.65 3.43 10.49
CA VAL A 82 5.42 2.85 11.03
C VAL A 82 5.58 1.35 11.20
N LEU A 83 5.49 0.87 12.47
CA LEU A 83 5.57 -0.53 12.81
C LEU A 83 4.17 -1.16 12.85
N ILE A 84 4.06 -2.40 12.37
CA ILE A 84 2.80 -3.17 12.41
C ILE A 84 2.61 -3.75 13.81
N ASP A 85 1.37 -3.71 14.30
CA ASP A 85 0.98 -4.36 15.56
C ASP A 85 0.45 -5.78 15.28
N TYR A 86 1.19 -6.78 15.73
CA TYR A 86 0.84 -8.20 15.59
C TYR A 86 0.14 -8.81 16.82
N LYS A 87 -0.27 -8.00 17.80
CA LYS A 87 -0.98 -8.47 18.98
C LYS A 87 -2.34 -9.08 18.66
N THR A 88 -2.95 -8.69 17.56
CA THR A 88 -4.23 -9.22 17.09
C THR A 88 -4.04 -10.16 15.90
N LEU A 89 -5.01 -11.04 15.66
CA LEU A 89 -4.98 -11.99 14.54
C LEU A 89 -5.44 -11.33 13.21
N TRP A 90 -5.08 -10.07 12.97
CA TRP A 90 -5.56 -9.30 11.83
C TRP A 90 -5.25 -9.97 10.48
N GLN A 91 -4.08 -10.58 10.33
CA GLN A 91 -3.69 -11.28 9.10
C GLN A 91 -4.70 -12.39 8.76
N ARG A 92 -5.00 -13.26 9.71
CA ARG A 92 -6.00 -14.34 9.53
C ARG A 92 -7.38 -13.79 9.25
N ASN A 93 -7.76 -12.69 9.91
CA ASN A 93 -9.06 -12.05 9.71
C ASN A 93 -9.17 -11.45 8.30
N HIS A 94 -8.11 -10.79 7.80
CA HIS A 94 -8.07 -10.26 6.45
C HIS A 94 -8.14 -11.39 5.40
N LEU A 95 -7.35 -12.45 5.56
CA LEU A 95 -7.37 -13.60 4.64
C LEU A 95 -8.75 -14.27 4.63
N ARG A 96 -9.38 -14.43 5.80
CA ARG A 96 -10.73 -14.99 5.90
C ARG A 96 -11.76 -14.09 5.22
N ALA A 97 -11.66 -12.77 5.39
CA ALA A 97 -12.54 -11.80 4.74
C ALA A 97 -12.37 -11.80 3.21
N ILE A 98 -11.13 -11.82 2.71
CA ILE A 98 -10.83 -11.92 1.27
C ILE A 98 -11.39 -13.23 0.69
N ARG A 99 -11.17 -14.36 1.37
CA ARG A 99 -11.70 -15.66 0.94
C ARG A 99 -13.23 -15.68 0.93
N SER A 100 -13.87 -15.09 1.93
CA SER A 100 -15.34 -14.99 1.99
C SER A 100 -15.91 -14.13 0.87
N ALA A 101 -15.26 -13.03 0.54
CA ALA A 101 -15.71 -12.08 -0.48
C ALA A 101 -15.47 -12.60 -1.91
N TYR A 102 -14.33 -13.22 -2.16
CA TYR A 102 -13.84 -13.52 -3.52
C TYR A 102 -13.62 -15.01 -3.82
N GLY A 103 -13.76 -15.90 -2.83
CA GLY A 103 -13.45 -17.33 -2.97
C GLY A 103 -14.22 -18.08 -4.08
N LYS A 104 -15.33 -17.51 -4.57
CA LYS A 104 -16.10 -18.07 -5.69
C LYS A 104 -15.81 -17.38 -7.04
N THR A 105 -14.89 -16.42 -7.06
CA THR A 105 -14.53 -15.71 -8.31
C THR A 105 -13.52 -16.53 -9.12
N ALA A 106 -13.51 -16.31 -10.44
CA ALA A 106 -12.53 -16.93 -11.32
C ALA A 106 -11.09 -16.58 -10.88
N TYR A 107 -10.19 -17.55 -11.04
CA TYR A 107 -8.76 -17.42 -10.71
C TYR A 107 -8.45 -17.15 -9.22
N PHE A 108 -9.41 -17.19 -8.30
CA PHE A 108 -9.15 -16.98 -6.86
C PHE A 108 -8.09 -17.94 -6.34
N ASP A 109 -8.24 -19.23 -6.62
CA ASP A 109 -7.29 -20.26 -6.14
C ASP A 109 -5.89 -20.11 -6.74
N TYR A 110 -5.76 -19.41 -7.86
CA TYR A 110 -4.47 -19.08 -8.46
C TYR A 110 -3.77 -17.92 -7.75
N TYR A 111 -4.50 -16.85 -7.40
CA TYR A 111 -3.90 -15.65 -6.80
C TYR A 111 -3.82 -15.71 -5.27
N PHE A 112 -4.78 -16.38 -4.62
CA PHE A 112 -4.91 -16.36 -3.17
C PHE A 112 -3.67 -16.87 -2.41
N PRO A 113 -2.98 -17.95 -2.82
CA PRO A 113 -1.78 -18.42 -2.14
C PRO A 113 -0.66 -17.38 -2.10
N GLU A 114 -0.50 -16.58 -3.15
CA GLU A 114 0.51 -15.52 -3.19
C GLU A 114 0.13 -14.36 -2.25
N ILE A 115 -1.15 -13.97 -2.21
CA ILE A 115 -1.68 -12.98 -1.27
C ILE A 115 -1.48 -13.45 0.17
N GLU A 116 -1.79 -14.72 0.46
CA GLU A 116 -1.60 -15.33 1.77
C GLU A 116 -0.14 -15.28 2.20
N ASN A 117 0.79 -15.67 1.33
CA ASN A 117 2.23 -15.62 1.59
C ASN A 117 2.69 -14.19 1.89
N ILE A 118 2.22 -13.18 1.16
CA ILE A 118 2.59 -11.78 1.40
C ILE A 118 2.06 -11.31 2.76
N ILE A 119 0.78 -11.54 3.06
CA ILE A 119 0.17 -11.10 4.33
C ILE A 119 0.80 -11.83 5.53
N MET A 120 1.09 -13.13 5.39
CA MET A 120 1.68 -13.94 6.47
C MET A 120 3.20 -13.77 6.61
N SER A 121 3.87 -13.06 5.70
CA SER A 121 5.31 -12.82 5.76
C SER A 121 5.77 -11.97 6.96
N SER A 122 4.82 -11.31 7.62
CA SER A 122 5.00 -10.59 8.89
C SER A 122 6.17 -9.60 8.90
N PRO A 123 6.28 -8.68 7.91
CA PRO A 123 7.33 -7.66 7.96
C PRO A 123 7.11 -6.71 9.15
N GLU A 124 8.19 -6.20 9.72
CA GLU A 124 8.11 -5.28 10.86
C GLU A 124 7.44 -3.96 10.49
N LYS A 125 7.78 -3.40 9.31
CA LYS A 125 7.33 -2.10 8.86
C LYS A 125 6.14 -2.19 7.90
N LEU A 126 5.18 -1.28 8.07
CA LEU A 126 4.00 -1.19 7.21
C LEU A 126 4.38 -0.92 5.74
N ILE A 127 5.35 -0.07 5.49
CA ILE A 127 5.79 0.28 4.14
C ILE A 127 6.36 -0.94 3.39
N GLU A 128 6.98 -1.88 4.09
CA GLU A 128 7.50 -3.12 3.48
C GLU A 128 6.35 -4.04 3.02
N LEU A 129 5.33 -4.21 3.86
CA LEU A 129 4.13 -4.96 3.50
C LEU A 129 3.47 -4.35 2.26
N ASN A 130 3.24 -3.05 2.31
CA ASN A 130 2.58 -2.30 1.24
C ASN A 130 3.35 -2.40 -0.08
N THR A 131 4.67 -2.32 -0.02
CA THR A 131 5.50 -2.45 -1.21
C THR A 131 5.42 -3.82 -1.83
N ARG A 132 5.50 -4.88 -1.00
CA ARG A 132 5.34 -6.26 -1.50
C ARG A 132 3.99 -6.43 -2.21
N ILE A 133 2.90 -5.90 -1.63
CA ILE A 133 1.57 -5.94 -2.23
C ILE A 133 1.53 -5.13 -3.54
N THR A 134 2.05 -3.90 -3.54
CA THR A 134 2.02 -3.03 -4.72
C THR A 134 2.82 -3.63 -5.87
N THR A 135 4.01 -4.16 -5.59
CA THR A 135 4.86 -4.84 -6.58
C THR A 135 4.15 -6.08 -7.14
N TRP A 136 3.53 -6.88 -6.27
CA TRP A 136 2.75 -8.05 -6.68
C TRP A 136 1.58 -7.66 -7.59
N VAL A 137 0.82 -6.61 -7.24
CA VAL A 137 -0.28 -6.12 -8.09
C VAL A 137 0.24 -5.65 -9.45
N PHE A 138 1.32 -4.89 -9.49
CA PHE A 138 1.92 -4.43 -10.74
C PHE A 138 2.34 -5.59 -11.63
N ASP A 139 2.98 -6.60 -11.04
CA ASP A 139 3.39 -7.82 -11.75
C ASP A 139 2.18 -8.57 -12.34
N LYS A 140 1.15 -8.84 -11.53
CA LYS A 140 -0.05 -9.56 -11.99
C LYS A 140 -0.87 -8.81 -13.04
N MET A 141 -0.82 -7.48 -13.02
CA MET A 141 -1.46 -6.64 -14.03
C MET A 141 -0.56 -6.34 -15.23
N ASN A 142 0.65 -6.91 -15.28
CA ASN A 142 1.67 -6.63 -16.31
C ASN A 142 1.94 -5.12 -16.48
N LEU A 143 1.93 -4.39 -15.37
CA LEU A 143 2.26 -2.96 -15.35
C LEU A 143 3.78 -2.81 -15.22
N LYS A 144 4.41 -2.32 -16.29
CA LYS A 144 5.86 -2.05 -16.32
C LYS A 144 6.15 -0.68 -15.70
N ILE A 145 5.94 -0.55 -14.39
CA ILE A 145 6.11 0.68 -13.63
C ILE A 145 7.30 0.50 -12.71
N GLU A 146 8.29 1.39 -12.81
CA GLU A 146 9.40 1.42 -11.88
C GLU A 146 8.92 1.97 -10.53
N LEU A 147 9.19 1.24 -9.45
CA LEU A 147 8.82 1.61 -8.09
C LEU A 147 10.06 2.00 -7.30
N THR A 148 10.14 3.26 -6.89
CA THR A 148 11.24 3.82 -6.11
C THR A 148 10.73 4.42 -4.79
N LYS A 149 11.63 4.88 -3.93
CA LYS A 149 11.29 5.47 -2.63
C LYS A 149 12.08 6.76 -2.39
N THR A 150 11.47 7.74 -1.72
CA THR A 150 12.16 8.98 -1.31
C THR A 150 13.24 8.72 -0.26
N LYS A 151 14.32 9.48 -0.32
CA LYS A 151 15.36 9.53 0.73
C LYS A 151 15.04 10.55 1.81
N GLU A 152 14.33 11.60 1.43
CA GLU A 152 14.04 12.77 2.25
C GLU A 152 12.60 13.24 2.03
N TYR A 153 12.12 14.09 2.91
CA TYR A 153 10.79 14.68 2.77
C TYR A 153 10.76 15.69 1.61
N ILE A 154 9.77 15.54 0.74
CA ILE A 154 9.51 16.44 -0.39
C ILE A 154 8.30 17.31 -0.04
N ALA A 155 8.53 18.61 0.12
CA ALA A 155 7.47 19.56 0.50
C ALA A 155 6.48 19.78 -0.66
N GLU A 156 6.99 20.08 -1.84
CA GLU A 156 6.19 20.40 -3.04
C GLU A 156 6.78 19.74 -4.27
N ILE A 157 5.89 19.23 -5.11
CA ILE A 157 6.22 18.64 -6.41
C ILE A 157 4.98 18.75 -7.33
N GLU A 158 5.19 18.87 -8.62
CA GLU A 158 4.10 19.03 -9.60
C GLU A 158 3.10 17.87 -9.56
N ASN A 159 3.59 16.64 -9.54
CA ASN A 159 2.76 15.45 -9.52
C ASN A 159 2.71 14.84 -8.10
N ASP A 160 2.06 15.55 -7.17
CA ASP A 160 1.83 15.09 -5.79
C ASP A 160 0.47 14.40 -5.66
N PHE A 161 0.51 13.08 -5.49
CA PHE A 161 -0.67 12.24 -5.36
C PHE A 161 -0.89 11.71 -3.94
N ARG A 162 -0.12 12.16 -2.94
CA ARG A 162 -0.16 11.66 -1.55
C ARG A 162 -1.54 11.76 -0.89
N ASN A 163 -2.33 12.78 -1.25
CA ASN A 163 -3.60 13.08 -0.60
C ASN A 163 -4.85 12.73 -1.44
N ILE A 164 -4.70 12.38 -2.72
CA ILE A 164 -5.81 12.14 -3.64
C ILE A 164 -6.65 10.93 -3.23
N PHE A 165 -6.02 9.90 -2.64
CA PHE A 165 -6.68 8.64 -2.27
C PHE A 165 -7.25 8.65 -0.84
N SER A 166 -7.26 9.80 -0.16
CA SER A 166 -7.84 9.90 1.17
C SER A 166 -9.37 10.09 1.07
N LYS A 167 -10.16 9.36 1.88
CA LYS A 167 -11.64 9.50 1.91
C LYS A 167 -12.16 10.89 2.33
N ARG A 168 -11.29 11.87 2.57
CA ARG A 168 -11.67 13.22 3.01
C ARG A 168 -12.18 14.13 1.90
N ASN A 169 -12.10 13.72 0.64
CA ASN A 169 -12.72 14.47 -0.46
C ASN A 169 -14.16 13.99 -0.64
N LYS A 170 -15.04 14.43 0.27
CA LYS A 170 -16.48 14.54 0.02
C LYS A 170 -16.80 15.91 -0.49
#